data_024a257d4b794ca45a9dc70ecc86f36f
#
_entry.id   024a257d4b794ca45a9dc70ecc86f36f
#
_cell.length_a   1.000
_cell.length_b   1.000
_cell.length_c   1.000
_cell.angle_alpha   90.00
_cell.angle_beta   90.00
_cell.angle_gamma   90.00
#
_symmetry.space_group_name_H-M   'P 1'
#
loop_
_entity.id
_entity.type
_entity.pdbx_description
1 polymer ?
#
loop_
_entity_poly.entity_id
_entity_poly.type
_entity_poly.pdbx_seq_one_letter_code
_entity_poly.pdbx_strand_id
1 'polypeptide(L)'
;MKTITKISLTLVLAALLCLTFCCCANKEPEKPRPLFDEDGLYLEENFIFNAALEKDGAHLVENEKTEYCIRYEETTDESVLTAIEELRGYFSAVCGGIEVKTGAGEGKAIRVGKYGYVPSTPLVKTGAYIIEVGENDILIYAENVFGLTNGIYGFMEDYLGCIFLDHETTYIPPVKSMILAKSTDVQEPAFESRTVGDNEAGNYKSFEQKLRVREDETFLTDGCHHSLNMIPKDILAQHKEYYAFIDGARRTGNYLGQGPQLCFSNEEVINLLEEAVVNKEKNKTTDQTVWWDISQQDSMNYCECEKCSALIAESGGNAAAPIFRCVNIIAKRHPELKLSTLAYHYGSSPPENIEFEDNVMIKWCIMSSYGTNDYSAPLTDGATKIAKQQYAEIMGWPELTDHIFVWDYITNYFNYLLPFPCLDAMPGNIRLLRDRGVEGVFSLNAFNNRGSWDRLKVNFASHLLWNPDLNETEFINRFLTVYFGKDAAPYIIRMYRKIHDNTCAPLWVYDFSFYHKIDYLSEMQMDVYYGLLDSAVEACGGDETYLKRLRYERMCLLYASIDLGYGTEEELASMKEEFSRLCAEFSITKLNELGTNTVVEFCR
;
A
#
# COMPACT_ATOMS: atom_id res chain seq x y z
N MET A 1 -15.07 50.20 65.96
CA MET A 1 -16.24 49.73 65.15
C MET A 1 -16.23 50.09 63.66
N LYS A 2 -15.13 50.56 63.03
CA LYS A 2 -15.10 50.86 61.57
C LYS A 2 -14.20 49.93 60.75
N THR A 3 -13.53 48.95 61.37
CA THR A 3 -12.61 48.04 60.69
C THR A 3 -13.23 46.67 60.38
N ILE A 4 -14.29 46.27 61.07
CA ILE A 4 -14.96 44.96 60.92
C ILE A 4 -15.92 44.97 59.70
N THR A 5 -16.48 46.14 59.36
CA THR A 5 -17.45 46.25 58.25
C THR A 5 -16.78 46.24 56.84
N LYS A 6 -15.46 46.58 56.74
CA LYS A 6 -14.74 46.51 55.47
C LYS A 6 -14.26 45.10 55.10
N ILE A 7 -13.98 44.27 56.09
CA ILE A 7 -13.54 42.87 55.87
C ILE A 7 -14.72 41.99 55.43
N SER A 8 -15.93 42.26 55.95
CA SER A 8 -17.14 41.52 55.60
C SER A 8 -17.57 41.79 54.12
N LEU A 9 -17.41 43.03 53.63
CA LEU A 9 -17.81 43.40 52.29
C LEU A 9 -16.82 42.87 51.23
N THR A 10 -15.54 42.80 51.55
CA THR A 10 -14.49 42.26 50.68
C THR A 10 -14.59 40.74 50.53
N LEU A 11 -14.97 40.02 51.60
CA LEU A 11 -15.22 38.58 51.56
C LEU A 11 -16.50 38.22 50.79
N VAL A 12 -17.55 39.04 50.89
CA VAL A 12 -18.79 38.83 50.13
C VAL A 12 -18.58 39.14 48.65
N LEU A 13 -17.79 40.18 48.28
CA LEU A 13 -17.42 40.42 46.87
C LEU A 13 -16.49 39.36 46.30
N ALA A 14 -15.56 38.83 47.09
CA ALA A 14 -14.69 37.72 46.68
C ALA A 14 -15.50 36.42 46.51
N ALA A 15 -16.46 36.13 47.37
CA ALA A 15 -17.36 35.00 47.25
C ALA A 15 -18.32 35.12 46.03
N LEU A 16 -18.79 36.35 45.74
CA LEU A 16 -19.60 36.61 44.52
C LEU A 16 -18.78 36.54 43.23
N LEU A 17 -17.52 36.98 43.24
CA LEU A 17 -16.62 36.81 42.13
C LEU A 17 -16.22 35.33 41.90
N CYS A 18 -16.03 34.54 42.98
CA CYS A 18 -15.82 33.11 42.86
C CYS A 18 -17.07 32.37 42.38
N LEU A 19 -18.26 32.83 42.72
CA LEU A 19 -19.55 32.23 42.25
C LEU A 19 -19.84 32.60 40.78
N THR A 20 -19.40 33.77 40.30
CA THR A 20 -19.51 34.13 38.88
C THR A 20 -18.42 33.47 38.03
N PHE A 21 -17.26 33.13 38.54
CA PHE A 21 -16.25 32.32 37.86
C PHE A 21 -16.53 30.79 37.95
N CYS A 22 -17.32 30.33 38.93
CA CYS A 22 -17.77 28.92 38.96
C CYS A 22 -18.99 28.63 38.09
N CYS A 23 -19.68 29.64 37.54
CA CYS A 23 -20.76 29.43 36.57
C CYS A 23 -20.30 29.50 35.11
N CYS A 24 -19.04 29.89 34.83
CA CYS A 24 -18.31 29.44 33.65
C CYS A 24 -17.70 28.08 34.02
N ALA A 25 -18.52 27.10 34.36
CA ALA A 25 -18.10 25.71 34.38
C ALA A 25 -17.46 25.47 33.00
N ASN A 26 -16.16 25.19 33.03
CA ASN A 26 -15.51 24.48 31.98
C ASN A 26 -16.45 23.32 31.60
N LYS A 27 -17.23 23.45 30.55
CA LYS A 27 -17.61 22.28 29.80
C LYS A 27 -16.25 21.70 29.43
N GLU A 28 -15.86 20.62 30.07
CA GLU A 28 -14.82 19.77 29.51
C GLU A 28 -15.18 19.68 28.03
N PRO A 29 -14.24 19.92 27.11
CA PRO A 29 -14.52 19.68 25.70
C PRO A 29 -15.15 18.30 25.65
N GLU A 30 -16.34 18.19 25.09
CA GLU A 30 -16.99 16.88 24.92
C GLU A 30 -15.91 15.99 24.31
N LYS A 31 -15.53 14.94 25.07
CA LYS A 31 -14.59 13.96 24.54
C LYS A 31 -15.18 13.53 23.21
N PRO A 32 -14.40 13.58 22.11
CA PRO A 32 -14.89 13.12 20.83
C PRO A 32 -15.54 11.75 21.07
N ARG A 33 -16.77 11.56 20.59
CA ARG A 33 -17.45 10.26 20.72
C ARG A 33 -16.52 9.22 20.12
N PRO A 34 -16.32 8.08 20.80
CA PRO A 34 -15.49 7.04 20.25
C PRO A 34 -16.07 6.63 18.88
N LEU A 35 -15.21 6.54 17.87
CA LEU A 35 -15.58 6.06 16.53
C LEU A 35 -16.01 4.59 16.53
N PHE A 36 -15.64 3.87 17.58
CA PHE A 36 -15.90 2.46 17.78
C PHE A 36 -16.57 2.24 19.13
N ASP A 37 -17.41 1.22 19.23
CA ASP A 37 -17.96 0.75 20.49
C ASP A 37 -16.90 -0.01 21.34
N GLU A 38 -17.33 -0.55 22.49
CA GLU A 38 -16.45 -1.30 23.41
C GLU A 38 -15.89 -2.58 22.77
N ASP A 39 -16.58 -3.14 21.77
CA ASP A 39 -16.14 -4.30 20.99
C ASP A 39 -15.26 -3.93 19.79
N GLY A 40 -15.01 -2.65 19.55
CA GLY A 40 -14.21 -2.13 18.45
C GLY A 40 -14.95 -2.10 17.13
N LEU A 41 -16.27 -2.07 17.17
CA LEU A 41 -17.11 -1.91 16.00
C LEU A 41 -17.24 -0.44 15.63
N TYR A 42 -17.23 -0.18 14.36
CA TYR A 42 -17.46 1.14 13.84
C TYR A 42 -18.94 1.55 14.02
N LEU A 43 -19.16 2.72 14.60
CA LEU A 43 -20.51 3.24 14.81
C LEU A 43 -20.94 4.03 13.58
N GLU A 44 -21.90 3.54 12.80
CA GLU A 44 -22.41 4.15 11.55
C GLU A 44 -22.79 5.63 11.69
N GLU A 45 -23.23 6.06 12.87
CA GLU A 45 -23.59 7.46 13.14
C GLU A 45 -22.40 8.43 13.02
N ASN A 46 -21.16 7.92 12.98
CA ASN A 46 -19.92 8.68 12.96
C ASN A 46 -19.17 8.56 11.61
N PHE A 47 -19.81 8.12 10.54
CA PHE A 47 -19.18 7.96 9.21
C PHE A 47 -18.74 9.28 8.55
N ILE A 48 -19.06 10.40 9.12
CA ILE A 48 -18.71 11.71 8.57
C ILE A 48 -17.33 12.09 9.09
N PHE A 49 -16.30 11.75 8.31
CA PHE A 49 -14.92 12.19 8.55
C PHE A 49 -14.84 13.71 8.30
N ASN A 50 -14.06 14.41 9.12
CA ASN A 50 -13.84 15.85 9.08
C ASN A 50 -15.10 16.75 9.14
N ALA A 51 -16.30 16.20 9.22
CA ALA A 51 -17.45 17.00 9.50
C ALA A 51 -17.46 17.36 10.99
N ALA A 52 -16.84 18.48 11.35
CA ALA A 52 -17.22 19.13 12.59
C ALA A 52 -18.72 19.44 12.48
N LEU A 53 -19.51 18.88 13.39
CA LEU A 53 -20.93 19.21 13.57
C LEU A 53 -21.06 20.63 14.15
N GLU A 54 -20.40 21.60 13.52
CA GLU A 54 -20.45 23.00 13.88
C GLU A 54 -21.52 23.69 13.04
N LYS A 55 -22.29 24.54 13.71
CA LYS A 55 -23.38 25.30 13.07
C LYS A 55 -22.91 26.29 11.99
N ASP A 56 -21.61 26.56 11.88
CA ASP A 56 -21.02 27.61 11.06
C ASP A 56 -20.16 27.06 9.89
N GLY A 57 -20.51 25.92 9.32
CA GLY A 57 -19.83 25.30 8.20
C GLY A 57 -20.56 25.40 6.86
N ALA A 58 -20.03 24.72 5.85
CA ALA A 58 -20.69 24.52 4.57
C ALA A 58 -21.80 23.47 4.69
N HIS A 59 -23.05 23.89 4.54
CA HIS A 59 -24.21 22.99 4.54
C HIS A 59 -24.27 22.26 3.19
N LEU A 60 -23.51 21.17 3.08
CA LEU A 60 -23.38 20.44 1.83
C LEU A 60 -24.64 19.64 1.48
N VAL A 61 -25.25 19.00 2.48
CA VAL A 61 -26.51 18.26 2.35
C VAL A 61 -27.45 18.65 3.48
N GLU A 62 -28.71 18.96 3.18
CA GLU A 62 -29.77 19.24 4.15
C GLU A 62 -31.04 18.49 3.78
N ASN A 63 -31.51 17.58 4.65
CA ASN A 63 -32.71 16.78 4.42
C ASN A 63 -32.68 16.06 3.04
N GLU A 64 -31.58 15.39 2.72
CA GLU A 64 -31.36 14.66 1.47
C GLU A 64 -31.40 15.56 0.23
N LYS A 65 -31.06 16.87 0.39
CA LYS A 65 -31.00 17.84 -0.72
C LYS A 65 -29.69 18.61 -0.65
N THR A 66 -29.25 19.11 -1.80
CA THR A 66 -28.12 20.02 -1.88
C THR A 66 -28.41 21.22 -2.77
N GLU A 67 -27.85 22.36 -2.40
CA GLU A 67 -27.80 23.57 -3.26
C GLU A 67 -26.47 23.65 -4.02
N TYR A 68 -25.55 22.72 -3.76
CA TYR A 68 -24.25 22.69 -4.42
C TYR A 68 -24.34 22.09 -5.82
N CYS A 69 -23.61 22.70 -6.75
CA CYS A 69 -23.30 22.13 -8.05
C CYS A 69 -21.80 21.83 -8.16
N ILE A 70 -21.39 21.04 -9.12
CA ILE A 70 -19.97 20.79 -9.41
C ILE A 70 -19.56 21.73 -10.55
N ARG A 71 -18.49 22.51 -10.34
CA ARG A 71 -17.87 23.36 -11.35
C ARG A 71 -16.42 22.93 -11.53
N TYR A 72 -15.96 22.95 -12.74
CA TYR A 72 -14.58 22.64 -13.05
C TYR A 72 -14.05 23.54 -14.15
N GLU A 73 -12.75 23.80 -14.13
CA GLU A 73 -12.07 24.48 -15.22
C GLU A 73 -12.03 23.58 -16.46
N GLU A 74 -12.06 24.18 -17.63
CA GLU A 74 -12.05 23.43 -18.89
C GLU A 74 -10.80 22.52 -18.96
N THR A 75 -11.02 21.25 -19.15
CA THR A 75 -9.97 20.22 -19.28
C THR A 75 -10.39 19.21 -20.33
N THR A 76 -9.40 18.65 -21.03
CA THR A 76 -9.57 17.53 -21.96
C THR A 76 -8.98 16.24 -21.39
N ASP A 77 -8.46 16.27 -20.17
CA ASP A 77 -7.89 15.11 -19.52
C ASP A 77 -8.99 14.13 -19.09
N GLU A 78 -8.93 12.92 -19.64
CA GLU A 78 -9.96 11.89 -19.43
C GLU A 78 -10.02 11.40 -17.99
N SER A 79 -8.90 11.39 -17.28
CA SER A 79 -8.87 10.94 -15.87
C SER A 79 -9.60 11.92 -14.95
N VAL A 80 -9.40 13.22 -15.17
CA VAL A 80 -10.09 14.27 -14.42
C VAL A 80 -11.59 14.27 -14.75
N LEU A 81 -11.95 14.17 -16.03
CA LEU A 81 -13.36 14.12 -16.44
C LEU A 81 -14.08 12.91 -15.87
N THR A 82 -13.43 11.75 -15.86
CA THR A 82 -13.96 10.52 -15.25
C THR A 82 -14.16 10.71 -13.74
N ALA A 83 -13.17 11.24 -13.03
CA ALA A 83 -13.26 11.48 -11.59
C ALA A 83 -14.37 12.50 -11.24
N ILE A 84 -14.57 13.54 -12.06
CA ILE A 84 -15.68 14.50 -11.90
C ILE A 84 -17.05 13.82 -12.07
N GLU A 85 -17.20 12.96 -13.07
CA GLU A 85 -18.46 12.23 -13.27
C GLU A 85 -18.72 11.23 -12.14
N GLU A 86 -17.70 10.57 -11.64
CA GLU A 86 -17.82 9.72 -10.45
C GLU A 86 -18.17 10.54 -9.21
N LEU A 87 -17.52 11.69 -8.96
CA LEU A 87 -17.88 12.62 -7.89
C LEU A 87 -19.37 13.03 -7.99
N ARG A 88 -19.82 13.37 -9.18
CA ARG A 88 -21.22 13.73 -9.42
C ARG A 88 -22.18 12.60 -9.06
N GLY A 89 -21.86 11.36 -9.48
CA GLY A 89 -22.64 10.18 -9.21
C GLY A 89 -22.71 9.84 -7.72
N TYR A 90 -21.57 9.81 -7.04
CA TYR A 90 -21.50 9.51 -5.61
C TYR A 90 -22.12 10.61 -4.75
N PHE A 91 -21.89 11.87 -5.08
CA PHE A 91 -22.53 12.98 -4.38
C PHE A 91 -24.06 12.96 -4.57
N SER A 92 -24.54 12.63 -5.76
CA SER A 92 -25.96 12.38 -6.00
C SER A 92 -26.51 11.26 -5.11
N ALA A 93 -25.80 10.15 -5.00
CA ALA A 93 -26.20 9.01 -4.16
C ALA A 93 -26.21 9.37 -2.67
N VAL A 94 -25.22 10.10 -2.18
CA VAL A 94 -25.17 10.64 -0.80
C VAL A 94 -26.38 11.53 -0.52
N CYS A 95 -26.84 12.30 -1.52
CA CYS A 95 -28.02 13.17 -1.42
C CYS A 95 -29.35 12.45 -1.68
N GLY A 96 -29.44 11.13 -1.50
CA GLY A 96 -30.70 10.39 -1.71
C GLY A 96 -31.09 10.20 -3.19
N GLY A 97 -30.12 10.31 -4.12
CA GLY A 97 -30.32 10.09 -5.56
C GLY A 97 -30.81 11.30 -6.35
N ILE A 98 -30.70 12.51 -5.79
CA ILE A 98 -31.05 13.73 -6.54
C ILE A 98 -30.02 14.05 -7.63
N GLU A 99 -30.45 14.73 -8.68
CA GLU A 99 -29.55 15.16 -9.74
C GLU A 99 -28.63 16.30 -9.25
N VAL A 100 -27.31 16.04 -9.22
CA VAL A 100 -26.28 17.06 -9.00
C VAL A 100 -25.91 17.68 -10.33
N LYS A 101 -26.06 19.01 -10.44
CA LYS A 101 -25.77 19.75 -11.68
C LYS A 101 -24.26 19.95 -11.84
N THR A 102 -23.80 19.91 -13.09
CA THR A 102 -22.46 20.34 -13.49
C THR A 102 -22.56 21.58 -14.39
N GLY A 103 -21.56 22.46 -14.34
CA GLY A 103 -21.44 23.60 -15.28
C GLY A 103 -21.38 24.98 -14.64
N ALA A 104 -21.36 26.01 -15.47
CA ALA A 104 -21.28 27.40 -15.07
C ALA A 104 -22.61 27.92 -14.51
N GLY A 105 -22.57 28.62 -13.38
CA GLY A 105 -23.75 29.25 -12.75
C GLY A 105 -23.34 30.05 -11.51
N GLU A 106 -24.25 30.81 -10.93
CA GLU A 106 -24.08 31.43 -9.62
C GLU A 106 -24.63 30.51 -8.53
N GLY A 107 -24.11 30.62 -7.30
CA GLY A 107 -24.55 29.82 -6.16
C GLY A 107 -23.44 28.92 -5.57
N LYS A 108 -23.82 28.05 -4.61
CA LYS A 108 -22.90 27.16 -3.93
C LYS A 108 -22.29 26.14 -4.88
N ALA A 109 -20.98 25.91 -4.77
CA ALA A 109 -20.28 24.98 -5.66
C ALA A 109 -19.16 24.19 -5.01
N ILE A 110 -18.97 22.95 -5.49
CA ILE A 110 -17.71 22.21 -5.38
C ILE A 110 -16.92 22.56 -6.66
N ARG A 111 -15.84 23.30 -6.49
CA ARG A 111 -14.99 23.78 -7.59
C ARG A 111 -13.77 22.89 -7.73
N VAL A 112 -13.54 22.37 -8.92
CA VAL A 112 -12.40 21.50 -9.25
C VAL A 112 -11.49 22.24 -10.21
N GLY A 113 -10.28 22.56 -9.80
CA GLY A 113 -9.31 23.31 -10.60
C GLY A 113 -8.64 24.43 -9.83
N LYS A 114 -7.89 25.28 -10.54
CA LYS A 114 -7.10 26.36 -9.92
C LYS A 114 -7.93 27.58 -9.51
N TYR A 115 -8.87 28.03 -10.32
CA TYR A 115 -9.76 29.17 -10.08
C TYR A 115 -9.03 30.45 -9.59
N GLY A 116 -7.75 30.60 -9.98
CA GLY A 116 -6.91 31.70 -9.51
C GLY A 116 -6.53 31.64 -8.03
N TYR A 117 -6.74 30.51 -7.39
CA TYR A 117 -6.32 30.27 -6.02
C TYR A 117 -4.79 30.27 -5.92
N VAL A 118 -4.29 30.89 -4.86
CA VAL A 118 -2.86 30.94 -4.56
C VAL A 118 -2.69 30.30 -3.18
N PRO A 119 -2.13 29.09 -3.09
CA PRO A 119 -1.96 28.42 -1.81
C PRO A 119 -0.99 29.20 -0.91
N SER A 120 -1.30 29.24 0.38
CA SER A 120 -0.41 29.82 1.40
C SER A 120 0.87 29.01 1.58
N THR A 121 0.80 27.72 1.33
CA THR A 121 1.94 26.78 1.33
C THR A 121 2.01 26.12 -0.04
N PRO A 122 3.13 26.24 -0.77
CA PRO A 122 3.30 25.57 -2.06
C PRO A 122 3.19 24.04 -1.88
N LEU A 123 2.52 23.38 -2.82
CA LEU A 123 2.53 21.91 -2.92
C LEU A 123 3.88 21.47 -3.48
N VAL A 124 4.59 20.60 -2.78
CA VAL A 124 5.96 20.20 -3.13
C VAL A 124 5.95 18.88 -3.88
N LYS A 125 5.09 17.93 -3.46
CA LYS A 125 5.08 16.59 -4.04
C LYS A 125 4.12 16.45 -5.21
N THR A 126 4.50 15.66 -6.18
CA THR A 126 3.61 15.27 -7.28
C THR A 126 2.40 14.51 -6.72
N GLY A 127 1.22 14.87 -7.18
CA GLY A 127 -0.02 14.28 -6.69
C GLY A 127 -0.60 14.93 -5.42
N ALA A 128 0.06 15.94 -4.85
CA ALA A 128 -0.46 16.74 -3.73
C ALA A 128 -1.66 17.60 -4.16
N TYR A 129 -2.56 17.87 -3.20
CA TYR A 129 -3.75 18.69 -3.42
C TYR A 129 -4.16 19.46 -2.17
N ILE A 130 -5.06 20.42 -2.36
CA ILE A 130 -5.68 21.17 -1.27
C ILE A 130 -7.20 21.07 -1.40
N ILE A 131 -7.87 20.84 -0.28
CA ILE A 131 -9.31 20.99 -0.16
C ILE A 131 -9.58 22.17 0.78
N GLU A 132 -10.19 23.21 0.24
CA GLU A 132 -10.59 24.37 1.02
C GLU A 132 -12.12 24.40 1.14
N VAL A 133 -12.62 24.30 2.37
CA VAL A 133 -14.04 24.38 2.67
C VAL A 133 -14.36 25.79 3.17
N GLY A 134 -15.04 26.59 2.33
CA GLY A 134 -15.57 27.90 2.66
C GLY A 134 -17.01 27.82 3.17
N GLU A 135 -17.72 28.94 3.19
CA GLU A 135 -19.13 29.00 3.58
C GLU A 135 -20.08 28.50 2.49
N ASN A 136 -19.79 28.87 1.24
CA ASN A 136 -20.65 28.60 0.09
C ASN A 136 -19.92 27.88 -1.05
N ASP A 137 -18.61 27.72 -0.94
CA ASP A 137 -17.76 27.10 -1.94
C ASP A 137 -16.81 26.11 -1.29
N ILE A 138 -16.60 25.01 -1.97
CA ILE A 138 -15.56 24.02 -1.65
C ILE A 138 -14.63 24.01 -2.85
N LEU A 139 -13.34 24.20 -2.63
CA LEU A 139 -12.33 24.15 -3.69
C LEU A 139 -11.48 22.91 -3.56
N ILE A 140 -11.37 22.15 -4.65
CA ILE A 140 -10.40 21.07 -4.82
C ILE A 140 -9.34 21.59 -5.77
N TYR A 141 -8.15 21.86 -5.23
CA TYR A 141 -7.03 22.48 -5.95
C TYR A 141 -5.84 21.54 -6.03
N ALA A 142 -5.16 21.57 -7.17
CA ALA A 142 -3.84 20.97 -7.34
C ALA A 142 -3.04 21.67 -8.44
N GLU A 143 -1.72 21.48 -8.46
CA GLU A 143 -0.85 22.07 -9.47
C GLU A 143 -0.90 21.32 -10.82
N ASN A 144 -1.21 20.03 -10.78
CA ASN A 144 -1.22 19.14 -11.93
C ASN A 144 -2.46 18.24 -11.95
N VAL A 145 -2.65 17.55 -13.06
CA VAL A 145 -3.77 16.63 -13.32
C VAL A 145 -3.85 15.51 -12.30
N PHE A 146 -2.70 14.93 -11.97
CA PHE A 146 -2.62 13.82 -11.01
C PHE A 146 -3.06 14.23 -9.61
N GLY A 147 -2.54 15.36 -9.11
CA GLY A 147 -2.98 15.93 -7.84
C GLY A 147 -4.47 16.28 -7.84
N LEU A 148 -4.99 16.80 -8.97
CA LEU A 148 -6.41 17.13 -9.08
C LEU A 148 -7.29 15.88 -9.01
N THR A 149 -6.91 14.80 -9.69
CA THR A 149 -7.60 13.51 -9.62
C THR A 149 -7.56 12.95 -8.21
N ASN A 150 -6.39 12.96 -7.55
CA ASN A 150 -6.24 12.56 -6.15
C ASN A 150 -7.12 13.39 -5.21
N GLY A 151 -7.20 14.70 -5.43
CA GLY A 151 -8.04 15.59 -4.63
C GLY A 151 -9.52 15.30 -4.77
N ILE A 152 -9.99 14.93 -5.97
CA ILE A 152 -11.39 14.53 -6.20
C ILE A 152 -11.70 13.23 -5.43
N TYR A 153 -10.86 12.22 -5.54
CA TYR A 153 -11.07 10.96 -4.81
C TYR A 153 -10.86 11.13 -3.29
N GLY A 154 -9.88 11.94 -2.88
CA GLY A 154 -9.71 12.32 -1.47
C GLY A 154 -10.94 13.04 -0.91
N PHE A 155 -11.56 13.93 -1.66
CA PHE A 155 -12.81 14.57 -1.25
C PHE A 155 -13.94 13.54 -1.08
N MET A 156 -14.05 12.58 -1.98
CA MET A 156 -15.06 11.52 -1.86
C MET A 156 -14.86 10.64 -0.63
N GLU A 157 -13.62 10.31 -0.28
CA GLU A 157 -13.32 9.50 0.91
C GLU A 157 -13.44 10.31 2.22
N ASP A 158 -12.75 11.46 2.29
CA ASP A 158 -12.54 12.18 3.54
C ASP A 158 -13.72 13.11 3.89
N TYR A 159 -14.50 13.55 2.90
CA TYR A 159 -15.60 14.51 3.09
C TYR A 159 -16.98 13.92 2.78
N LEU A 160 -17.10 13.01 1.82
CA LEU A 160 -18.37 12.33 1.55
C LEU A 160 -18.47 10.98 2.28
N GLY A 161 -17.38 10.47 2.84
CA GLY A 161 -17.33 9.21 3.57
C GLY A 161 -17.41 7.95 2.70
N CYS A 162 -17.17 8.08 1.40
CA CYS A 162 -17.12 6.94 0.49
C CYS A 162 -15.94 6.01 0.84
N ILE A 163 -16.06 4.71 0.57
CA ILE A 163 -14.96 3.75 0.68
C ILE A 163 -14.90 2.92 -0.60
N PHE A 164 -13.79 2.96 -1.28
CA PHE A 164 -13.54 2.18 -2.51
C PHE A 164 -13.12 0.78 -2.14
N LEU A 165 -14.07 -0.17 -2.09
CA LEU A 165 -13.82 -1.55 -1.61
C LEU A 165 -13.08 -2.40 -2.63
N ASP A 166 -13.47 -2.26 -3.89
CA ASP A 166 -12.88 -2.92 -5.06
C ASP A 166 -13.21 -2.11 -6.34
N HIS A 167 -12.81 -2.60 -7.51
CA HIS A 167 -13.01 -1.85 -8.76
C HIS A 167 -14.49 -1.65 -9.14
N GLU A 168 -15.39 -2.51 -8.65
CA GLU A 168 -16.83 -2.47 -8.94
C GLU A 168 -17.63 -1.83 -7.80
N THR A 169 -17.13 -1.94 -6.56
CA THR A 169 -17.91 -1.65 -5.35
C THR A 169 -17.36 -0.45 -4.60
N THR A 170 -18.17 0.58 -4.47
CA THR A 170 -17.92 1.70 -3.58
C THR A 170 -19.03 1.74 -2.52
N TYR A 171 -18.63 1.79 -1.26
CA TYR A 171 -19.56 2.09 -0.19
C TYR A 171 -19.88 3.58 -0.19
N ILE A 172 -21.17 3.90 -0.14
CA ILE A 172 -21.69 5.27 -0.07
C ILE A 172 -22.51 5.37 1.20
N PRO A 173 -22.12 6.22 2.18
CA PRO A 173 -22.85 6.33 3.43
C PRO A 173 -24.23 6.96 3.20
N PRO A 174 -25.29 6.47 3.85
CA PRO A 174 -26.60 7.11 3.83
C PRO A 174 -26.57 8.35 4.73
N VAL A 175 -26.61 9.55 4.13
CA VAL A 175 -26.55 10.81 4.86
C VAL A 175 -27.82 11.62 4.64
N LYS A 176 -28.48 12.05 5.75
CA LYS A 176 -29.65 12.95 5.67
C LYS A 176 -29.23 14.41 5.65
N SER A 177 -28.20 14.76 6.39
CA SER A 177 -27.67 16.11 6.46
C SER A 177 -26.16 16.05 6.73
N MET A 178 -25.40 16.93 6.06
CA MET A 178 -23.95 17.03 6.17
C MET A 178 -23.52 18.49 6.20
N ILE A 179 -22.82 18.87 7.26
CA ILE A 179 -22.24 20.20 7.43
C ILE A 179 -20.73 20.02 7.54
N LEU A 180 -19.98 20.61 6.63
CA LEU A 180 -18.52 20.55 6.64
C LEU A 180 -17.97 21.78 7.35
N ALA A 181 -17.05 21.59 8.30
CA ALA A 181 -16.36 22.70 8.95
C ALA A 181 -15.51 23.49 7.94
N LYS A 182 -15.45 24.81 8.13
CA LYS A 182 -14.52 25.65 7.35
C LYS A 182 -13.09 25.20 7.66
N SER A 183 -12.36 24.84 6.62
CA SER A 183 -10.99 24.31 6.75
C SER A 183 -10.17 24.52 5.48
N THR A 184 -8.87 24.47 5.63
CA THR A 184 -7.92 24.31 4.54
C THR A 184 -7.13 23.04 4.84
N ASP A 185 -7.32 22.02 4.06
CA ASP A 185 -6.67 20.71 4.20
C ASP A 185 -5.65 20.55 3.08
N VAL A 186 -4.38 20.46 3.44
CA VAL A 186 -3.25 20.27 2.53
C VAL A 186 -2.83 18.81 2.61
N GLN A 187 -2.97 18.10 1.51
CA GLN A 187 -2.64 16.68 1.41
C GLN A 187 -1.44 16.46 0.50
N GLU A 188 -0.41 15.86 1.05
CA GLU A 188 0.79 15.45 0.31
C GLU A 188 1.09 13.97 0.58
N PRO A 189 1.39 13.18 -0.45
CA PRO A 189 1.73 11.77 -0.26
C PRO A 189 3.05 11.60 0.48
N ALA A 190 3.19 10.54 1.26
CA ALA A 190 4.45 10.26 1.96
C ALA A 190 5.59 9.94 0.99
N PHE A 191 5.31 9.27 -0.11
CA PHE A 191 6.28 8.87 -1.14
C PHE A 191 5.93 9.49 -2.49
N GLU A 192 6.95 9.78 -3.32
CA GLU A 192 6.76 10.28 -4.68
C GLU A 192 6.14 9.21 -5.58
N SER A 193 6.66 7.98 -5.54
CA SER A 193 6.10 6.84 -6.28
C SER A 193 5.45 5.85 -5.33
N ARG A 194 4.23 5.44 -5.65
CA ARG A 194 3.39 4.56 -4.82
C ARG A 194 2.66 3.58 -5.70
N THR A 195 2.95 2.30 -5.52
CA THR A 195 2.32 1.23 -6.30
C THR A 195 1.95 0.06 -5.41
N VAL A 196 0.82 -0.55 -5.66
CA VAL A 196 0.42 -1.82 -5.06
C VAL A 196 0.23 -2.84 -6.17
N GLY A 197 1.13 -3.82 -6.23
CA GLY A 197 1.07 -4.92 -7.19
C GLY A 197 0.04 -5.95 -6.76
N ASP A 198 -1.18 -5.82 -7.23
CA ASP A 198 -2.29 -6.71 -6.90
C ASP A 198 -3.04 -7.11 -8.17
N ASN A 199 -3.68 -8.27 -8.14
CA ASN A 199 -4.44 -8.77 -9.28
C ASN A 199 -5.54 -7.79 -9.72
N GLU A 200 -6.18 -7.12 -8.77
CA GLU A 200 -7.26 -6.19 -9.09
C GLU A 200 -6.73 -4.79 -9.41
N ALA A 201 -5.91 -4.22 -8.52
CA ALA A 201 -5.34 -2.90 -8.75
C ALA A 201 -4.58 -2.85 -10.08
N GLY A 202 -3.73 -3.84 -10.36
CA GLY A 202 -2.96 -3.89 -11.61
C GLY A 202 -3.79 -4.08 -12.90
N ASN A 203 -5.00 -4.64 -12.80
CA ASN A 203 -5.88 -4.81 -13.97
C ASN A 203 -6.87 -3.65 -14.19
N TYR A 204 -7.13 -2.83 -13.16
CA TYR A 204 -8.13 -1.76 -13.21
C TYR A 204 -7.54 -0.42 -12.82
N LYS A 205 -7.01 0.33 -13.80
CA LYS A 205 -6.40 1.66 -13.59
C LYS A 205 -7.32 2.66 -12.87
N SER A 206 -8.63 2.57 -13.08
CA SER A 206 -9.59 3.40 -12.36
C SER A 206 -9.60 3.13 -10.85
N PHE A 207 -9.34 1.89 -10.46
CA PHE A 207 -9.24 1.52 -9.05
C PHE A 207 -7.92 2.01 -8.42
N GLU A 208 -6.80 1.91 -9.14
CA GLU A 208 -5.53 2.53 -8.71
C GLU A 208 -5.69 4.04 -8.49
N GLN A 209 -6.39 4.73 -9.38
CA GLN A 209 -6.67 6.16 -9.24
C GLN A 209 -7.49 6.47 -7.99
N LYS A 210 -8.54 5.68 -7.72
CA LYS A 210 -9.36 5.80 -6.50
C LYS A 210 -8.54 5.63 -5.24
N LEU A 211 -7.59 4.72 -5.25
CA LEU A 211 -6.68 4.46 -4.13
C LEU A 211 -5.49 5.44 -4.07
N ARG A 212 -5.39 6.40 -4.98
CA ARG A 212 -4.30 7.39 -5.08
C ARG A 212 -2.91 6.75 -5.20
N VAL A 213 -2.84 5.56 -5.82
CA VAL A 213 -1.60 4.86 -6.14
C VAL A 213 -1.46 4.74 -7.64
N ARG A 214 -0.32 5.17 -8.18
CA ARG A 214 0.01 5.05 -9.61
C ARG A 214 1.51 4.98 -9.77
N GLU A 215 1.94 4.13 -10.68
CA GLU A 215 3.35 3.91 -10.96
C GLU A 215 3.97 5.02 -11.80
N ASP A 216 3.20 5.61 -12.70
CA ASP A 216 3.70 6.36 -13.85
C ASP A 216 3.58 7.88 -13.75
N GLU A 217 3.33 8.47 -12.56
CA GLU A 217 3.02 9.90 -12.49
C GLU A 217 4.24 10.78 -12.16
N THR A 218 5.21 10.27 -11.41
CA THR A 218 6.38 11.04 -11.02
C THR A 218 7.61 10.64 -11.82
N PHE A 219 7.90 9.36 -11.87
CA PHE A 219 8.95 8.77 -12.66
C PHE A 219 8.62 7.31 -12.98
N LEU A 220 9.19 6.81 -14.08
CA LEU A 220 9.05 5.41 -14.47
C LEU A 220 10.29 4.62 -14.06
N THR A 221 10.08 3.38 -13.63
CA THR A 221 11.14 2.40 -13.49
C THR A 221 11.09 1.43 -14.67
N ASP A 222 12.25 1.13 -15.24
CA ASP A 222 12.38 0.21 -16.40
C ASP A 222 12.24 -1.28 -16.00
N GLY A 223 11.52 -1.58 -14.92
CA GLY A 223 11.38 -2.93 -14.39
C GLY A 223 12.67 -3.47 -13.75
N CYS A 224 12.98 -4.76 -13.94
CA CYS A 224 14.18 -5.42 -13.41
C CYS A 224 14.48 -6.74 -14.15
N HIS A 225 15.62 -7.37 -13.81
CA HIS A 225 16.00 -8.71 -14.28
C HIS A 225 16.16 -8.90 -15.80
N HIS A 226 16.40 -7.83 -16.55
CA HIS A 226 16.46 -7.95 -18.02
C HIS A 226 17.78 -7.52 -18.67
N SER A 227 18.84 -7.25 -17.90
CA SER A 227 20.14 -6.84 -18.44
C SER A 227 20.71 -7.84 -19.45
N LEU A 228 20.52 -9.15 -19.24
CA LEU A 228 20.90 -10.17 -20.22
C LEU A 228 20.19 -9.98 -21.57
N ASN A 229 18.92 -9.54 -21.54
CA ASN A 229 18.12 -9.33 -22.75
C ASN A 229 18.44 -8.03 -23.47
N MET A 230 19.20 -7.12 -22.84
CA MET A 230 19.69 -5.89 -23.50
C MET A 230 20.80 -6.18 -24.49
N ILE A 231 21.52 -7.29 -24.34
CA ILE A 231 22.58 -7.70 -25.27
C ILE A 231 21.99 -8.60 -26.36
N PRO A 232 22.21 -8.32 -27.67
CA PRO A 232 21.70 -9.14 -28.75
C PRO A 232 22.12 -10.61 -28.61
N LYS A 233 21.19 -11.52 -28.85
CA LYS A 233 21.39 -12.99 -28.66
C LYS A 233 22.49 -13.57 -29.54
N ASP A 234 22.68 -13.02 -30.74
CA ASP A 234 23.74 -13.43 -31.68
C ASP A 234 25.14 -13.03 -31.18
N ILE A 235 25.25 -11.89 -30.49
CA ILE A 235 26.49 -11.47 -29.83
C ILE A 235 26.76 -12.41 -28.62
N LEU A 236 25.76 -12.62 -27.76
CA LEU A 236 25.89 -13.52 -26.60
C LEU A 236 26.26 -14.96 -27.03
N ALA A 237 25.75 -15.43 -28.16
CA ALA A 237 26.06 -16.78 -28.65
C ALA A 237 27.53 -16.95 -29.08
N GLN A 238 28.20 -15.86 -29.47
CA GLN A 238 29.59 -15.86 -29.93
C GLN A 238 30.59 -15.63 -28.79
N HIS A 239 30.14 -15.07 -27.66
CA HIS A 239 30.98 -14.56 -26.58
C HIS A 239 30.65 -15.21 -25.25
N LYS A 240 31.17 -16.43 -25.00
CA LYS A 240 30.97 -17.14 -23.73
C LYS A 240 31.52 -16.39 -22.52
N GLU A 241 32.56 -15.58 -22.71
CA GLU A 241 33.21 -14.76 -21.66
C GLU A 241 32.30 -13.65 -21.12
N TYR A 242 31.19 -13.33 -21.78
CA TYR A 242 30.19 -12.38 -21.28
C TYR A 242 29.30 -12.95 -20.19
N TYR A 243 29.24 -14.27 -20.09
CA TYR A 243 28.47 -14.94 -19.06
C TYR A 243 29.28 -15.11 -17.76
N ALA A 244 28.56 -15.23 -16.65
CA ALA A 244 29.15 -15.49 -15.34
C ALA A 244 29.97 -16.78 -15.33
N PHE A 245 31.13 -16.71 -14.69
CA PHE A 245 31.99 -17.87 -14.41
C PHE A 245 31.59 -18.43 -13.06
N ILE A 246 31.10 -19.67 -13.02
CA ILE A 246 30.52 -20.31 -11.85
C ILE A 246 31.01 -21.76 -11.82
N ASP A 247 31.53 -22.20 -10.69
CA ASP A 247 32.06 -23.55 -10.52
C ASP A 247 33.01 -23.96 -11.67
N GLY A 248 34.00 -23.14 -11.94
CA GLY A 248 35.05 -23.43 -12.89
C GLY A 248 34.67 -23.32 -14.38
N ALA A 249 33.47 -22.79 -14.73
CA ALA A 249 33.04 -22.66 -16.10
C ALA A 249 32.15 -21.44 -16.37
N ARG A 250 32.15 -20.92 -17.61
CA ARG A 250 31.19 -19.91 -18.08
C ARG A 250 29.83 -20.58 -18.33
N ARG A 251 28.76 -20.12 -17.60
CA ARG A 251 27.42 -20.72 -17.62
C ARG A 251 26.52 -19.96 -18.59
N THR A 252 26.36 -20.45 -19.80
CA THR A 252 25.56 -19.82 -20.88
C THR A 252 24.08 -20.25 -20.86
N GLY A 253 23.68 -21.15 -19.99
CA GLY A 253 22.31 -21.68 -19.82
C GLY A 253 21.99 -21.92 -18.36
N ASN A 254 20.86 -22.56 -18.10
CA ASN A 254 20.45 -22.90 -16.73
C ASN A 254 21.50 -23.73 -16.01
N TYR A 255 21.77 -23.34 -14.79
CA TYR A 255 22.68 -24.04 -13.88
C TYR A 255 22.05 -24.16 -12.49
N LEU A 256 21.94 -25.37 -11.99
CA LEU A 256 21.27 -25.71 -10.71
C LEU A 256 19.85 -25.12 -10.62
N GLY A 257 19.08 -25.17 -11.69
CA GLY A 257 17.72 -24.63 -11.75
C GLY A 257 17.62 -23.11 -11.90
N GLN A 258 18.76 -22.40 -11.95
CA GLN A 258 18.85 -20.95 -12.05
C GLN A 258 19.25 -20.52 -13.46
N GLY A 259 18.72 -19.38 -13.92
CA GLY A 259 19.05 -18.80 -15.22
C GLY A 259 20.50 -18.28 -15.33
N PRO A 260 20.99 -18.03 -16.56
CA PRO A 260 22.33 -17.51 -16.78
C PRO A 260 22.45 -16.05 -16.29
N GLN A 261 23.66 -15.65 -15.88
CA GLN A 261 24.02 -14.30 -15.48
C GLN A 261 25.10 -13.71 -16.36
N LEU A 262 25.18 -12.37 -16.43
CA LEU A 262 26.28 -11.65 -17.06
C LEU A 262 27.50 -11.56 -16.12
N CYS A 263 28.68 -11.40 -16.74
CA CYS A 263 29.91 -11.00 -16.04
C CYS A 263 30.04 -9.47 -16.06
N PHE A 264 29.51 -8.81 -15.03
CA PHE A 264 29.46 -7.34 -14.93
C PHE A 264 30.84 -6.67 -14.73
N SER A 265 31.92 -7.43 -14.54
CA SER A 265 33.29 -6.90 -14.58
C SER A 265 33.95 -7.01 -15.96
N ASN A 266 33.27 -7.54 -16.97
CA ASN A 266 33.75 -7.57 -18.34
C ASN A 266 33.47 -6.23 -19.02
N GLU A 267 34.51 -5.57 -19.55
CA GLU A 267 34.42 -4.24 -20.14
C GLU A 267 33.52 -4.18 -21.40
N GLU A 268 33.52 -5.23 -22.21
CA GLU A 268 32.63 -5.29 -23.37
C GLU A 268 31.15 -5.42 -22.94
N VAL A 269 30.87 -6.17 -21.86
CA VAL A 269 29.51 -6.26 -21.29
C VAL A 269 29.06 -4.88 -20.79
N ILE A 270 29.95 -4.14 -20.10
CA ILE A 270 29.65 -2.79 -19.62
C ILE A 270 29.33 -1.87 -20.83
N ASN A 271 30.14 -1.89 -21.87
CA ASN A 271 29.94 -1.07 -23.07
C ASN A 271 28.63 -1.43 -23.81
N LEU A 272 28.29 -2.70 -23.91
CA LEU A 272 27.03 -3.15 -24.52
C LEU A 272 25.79 -2.72 -23.70
N LEU A 273 25.87 -2.79 -22.38
CA LEU A 273 24.80 -2.29 -21.49
C LEU A 273 24.67 -0.77 -21.58
N GLU A 274 25.80 -0.05 -21.62
CA GLU A 274 25.85 1.40 -21.85
C GLU A 274 25.15 1.78 -23.16
N GLU A 275 25.53 1.14 -24.27
CA GLU A 275 24.88 1.37 -25.56
C GLU A 275 23.37 1.10 -25.50
N ALA A 276 22.96 0.02 -24.83
CA ALA A 276 21.56 -0.35 -24.71
C ALA A 276 20.75 0.70 -23.97
N VAL A 277 21.21 1.19 -22.80
CA VAL A 277 20.48 2.21 -22.03
C VAL A 277 20.48 3.57 -22.72
N VAL A 278 21.57 3.97 -23.37
CA VAL A 278 21.63 5.19 -24.20
C VAL A 278 20.63 5.11 -25.36
N ASN A 279 20.50 3.96 -25.99
CA ASN A 279 19.53 3.75 -27.08
C ASN A 279 18.07 3.76 -26.53
N LYS A 280 17.81 3.17 -25.36
CA LYS A 280 16.50 3.25 -24.72
C LYS A 280 16.12 4.71 -24.44
N GLU A 281 16.99 5.51 -23.83
CA GLU A 281 16.73 6.93 -23.56
C GLU A 281 16.44 7.72 -24.84
N LYS A 282 17.24 7.52 -25.90
CA LYS A 282 17.01 8.19 -27.21
C LYS A 282 15.68 7.86 -27.86
N ASN A 283 15.17 6.65 -27.62
CA ASN A 283 13.95 6.14 -28.24
C ASN A 283 12.74 6.14 -27.30
N LYS A 284 12.86 6.71 -26.10
CA LYS A 284 11.72 6.78 -25.18
C LYS A 284 10.57 7.61 -25.77
N THR A 285 9.35 7.19 -25.50
CA THR A 285 8.12 7.80 -26.03
C THR A 285 7.39 8.67 -25.02
N THR A 286 7.96 8.85 -23.83
CA THR A 286 7.42 9.68 -22.76
C THR A 286 8.35 10.85 -22.44
N ASP A 287 7.78 11.95 -21.99
CA ASP A 287 8.54 13.11 -21.46
C ASP A 287 8.94 12.93 -19.98
N GLN A 288 8.45 11.89 -19.33
CA GLN A 288 8.76 11.59 -17.92
C GLN A 288 10.21 11.15 -17.75
N THR A 289 10.73 11.30 -16.54
CA THR A 289 12.00 10.70 -16.14
C THR A 289 11.87 9.19 -16.08
N VAL A 290 12.80 8.48 -16.73
CA VAL A 290 12.88 7.01 -16.67
C VAL A 290 14.16 6.59 -15.98
N TRP A 291 14.04 5.77 -14.94
CA TRP A 291 15.17 5.11 -14.29
C TRP A 291 15.45 3.78 -14.97
N TRP A 292 16.45 3.76 -15.86
CA TRP A 292 16.82 2.59 -16.67
C TRP A 292 17.51 1.54 -15.82
N ASP A 293 17.00 0.33 -15.83
CA ASP A 293 17.50 -0.74 -14.99
C ASP A 293 18.70 -1.47 -15.56
N ILE A 294 19.73 -1.63 -14.75
CA ILE A 294 20.85 -2.55 -14.98
C ILE A 294 21.00 -3.41 -13.74
N SER A 295 20.43 -4.60 -13.77
CA SER A 295 20.39 -5.51 -12.63
C SER A 295 20.69 -6.96 -13.01
N GLN A 296 20.90 -7.79 -12.00
CA GLN A 296 21.02 -9.24 -12.16
C GLN A 296 19.74 -9.86 -12.70
N GLN A 297 19.85 -11.00 -13.35
CA GLN A 297 18.70 -11.86 -13.63
C GLN A 297 18.14 -12.41 -12.31
N ASP A 298 16.89 -12.80 -12.26
CA ASP A 298 16.28 -13.44 -11.10
C ASP A 298 16.91 -14.82 -10.85
N SER A 299 18.04 -14.78 -10.16
CA SER A 299 18.93 -15.94 -9.97
C SER A 299 19.88 -15.69 -8.80
N MET A 300 20.14 -16.72 -8.03
CA MET A 300 21.15 -16.71 -6.97
C MET A 300 22.59 -16.85 -7.49
N ASN A 301 22.75 -17.11 -8.78
CA ASN A 301 24.07 -17.23 -9.42
C ASN A 301 24.73 -15.85 -9.57
N TYR A 302 26.02 -15.77 -9.26
CA TYR A 302 26.85 -14.59 -9.54
C TYR A 302 28.22 -15.02 -10.11
N CYS A 303 28.96 -14.09 -10.68
CA CYS A 303 30.22 -14.39 -11.33
C CYS A 303 31.39 -14.50 -10.34
N GLU A 304 32.11 -15.62 -10.38
CA GLU A 304 33.27 -15.95 -9.54
C GLU A 304 34.61 -15.77 -10.29
N CYS A 305 34.64 -15.10 -11.46
CA CYS A 305 35.91 -14.86 -12.13
C CYS A 305 36.83 -13.94 -11.30
N GLU A 306 38.13 -13.99 -11.56
CA GLU A 306 39.15 -13.27 -10.80
C GLU A 306 38.80 -11.80 -10.57
N LYS A 307 38.37 -11.09 -11.63
CA LYS A 307 37.96 -9.67 -11.52
C LYS A 307 36.73 -9.49 -10.62
N CYS A 308 35.67 -10.30 -10.79
CA CYS A 308 34.49 -10.22 -9.94
C CYS A 308 34.80 -10.57 -8.48
N SER A 309 35.57 -11.62 -8.25
CA SER A 309 35.97 -12.02 -6.89
C SER A 309 36.79 -10.95 -6.17
N ALA A 310 37.67 -10.24 -6.89
CA ALA A 310 38.43 -9.12 -6.34
C ALA A 310 37.48 -7.98 -5.91
N LEU A 311 36.53 -7.57 -6.77
CA LEU A 311 35.54 -6.54 -6.47
C LEU A 311 34.64 -6.93 -5.27
N ILE A 312 34.23 -8.17 -5.20
CA ILE A 312 33.44 -8.71 -4.08
C ILE A 312 34.25 -8.58 -2.78
N ALA A 313 35.50 -9.00 -2.79
CA ALA A 313 36.38 -8.92 -1.61
C ALA A 313 36.64 -7.48 -1.14
N GLU A 314 36.86 -6.54 -2.08
CA GLU A 314 37.02 -5.10 -1.83
C GLU A 314 35.76 -4.45 -1.22
N SER A 315 34.57 -5.02 -1.48
CA SER A 315 33.27 -4.46 -1.09
C SER A 315 32.64 -5.20 0.09
N GLY A 316 33.46 -5.71 1.02
CA GLY A 316 32.99 -6.37 2.24
C GLY A 316 32.34 -7.75 2.00
N GLY A 317 32.59 -8.37 0.84
CA GLY A 317 31.98 -9.65 0.47
C GLY A 317 30.62 -9.55 -0.24
N ASN A 318 30.17 -8.35 -0.62
CA ASN A 318 28.93 -8.14 -1.35
C ASN A 318 29.05 -8.68 -2.79
N ALA A 319 28.33 -9.76 -3.10
CA ALA A 319 28.44 -10.41 -4.41
C ALA A 319 27.81 -9.61 -5.58
N ALA A 320 27.03 -8.56 -5.31
CA ALA A 320 26.53 -7.62 -6.30
C ALA A 320 27.50 -6.46 -6.60
N ALA A 321 28.63 -6.37 -5.90
CA ALA A 321 29.63 -5.31 -6.13
C ALA A 321 30.03 -5.12 -7.60
N PRO A 322 30.22 -6.19 -8.43
CA PRO A 322 30.49 -6.04 -9.86
C PRO A 322 29.36 -5.31 -10.60
N ILE A 323 28.09 -5.53 -10.21
CA ILE A 323 26.91 -4.88 -10.80
C ILE A 323 26.90 -3.40 -10.40
N PHE A 324 27.04 -3.09 -9.12
CA PHE A 324 27.05 -1.72 -8.60
C PHE A 324 28.16 -0.87 -9.26
N ARG A 325 29.36 -1.45 -9.41
CA ARG A 325 30.44 -0.78 -10.15
C ARG A 325 30.15 -0.61 -11.63
N CYS A 326 29.52 -1.58 -12.29
CA CYS A 326 29.09 -1.47 -13.69
C CYS A 326 28.13 -0.28 -13.85
N VAL A 327 27.10 -0.19 -13.01
CA VAL A 327 26.11 0.90 -13.04
C VAL A 327 26.79 2.25 -12.80
N ASN A 328 27.68 2.37 -11.80
CA ASN A 328 28.42 3.60 -11.50
C ASN A 328 29.32 4.03 -12.67
N ILE A 329 29.98 3.09 -13.35
CA ILE A 329 30.82 3.43 -14.51
C ILE A 329 29.97 4.07 -15.62
N ILE A 330 28.79 3.52 -15.88
CA ILE A 330 27.87 4.04 -16.91
C ILE A 330 27.28 5.37 -16.44
N ALA A 331 26.83 5.47 -15.18
CA ALA A 331 26.29 6.68 -14.58
C ALA A 331 27.27 7.87 -14.67
N LYS A 332 28.53 7.63 -14.37
CA LYS A 332 29.59 8.63 -14.45
C LYS A 332 29.88 9.10 -15.87
N ARG A 333 29.76 8.21 -16.86
CA ARG A 333 29.92 8.54 -18.28
C ARG A 333 28.74 9.33 -18.82
N HIS A 334 27.55 9.11 -18.25
CA HIS A 334 26.26 9.64 -18.71
C HIS A 334 25.50 10.30 -17.54
N PRO A 335 25.94 11.45 -17.01
CA PRO A 335 25.28 12.12 -15.90
C PRO A 335 23.85 12.59 -16.23
N GLU A 336 23.50 12.67 -17.51
CA GLU A 336 22.16 12.99 -17.98
C GLU A 336 21.15 11.82 -17.88
N LEU A 337 21.64 10.58 -17.78
CA LEU A 337 20.79 9.40 -17.62
C LEU A 337 20.44 9.19 -16.14
N LYS A 338 19.26 8.64 -15.89
CA LYS A 338 18.88 8.09 -14.59
C LYS A 338 18.96 6.57 -14.67
N LEU A 339 19.77 5.95 -13.82
CA LEU A 339 20.01 4.51 -13.80
C LEU A 339 19.52 3.90 -12.49
N SER A 340 19.01 2.69 -12.54
CA SER A 340 18.64 1.94 -11.35
C SER A 340 19.27 0.55 -11.34
N THR A 341 19.43 -0.02 -10.15
CA THR A 341 19.87 -1.39 -9.96
C THR A 341 19.23 -2.02 -8.73
N LEU A 342 19.24 -3.34 -8.65
CA LEU A 342 18.63 -4.08 -7.55
C LEU A 342 19.63 -4.32 -6.41
N ALA A 343 19.20 -3.99 -5.20
CA ALA A 343 19.74 -4.55 -3.96
C ALA A 343 18.88 -5.75 -3.55
N TYR A 344 19.20 -6.92 -4.08
CA TYR A 344 18.38 -8.12 -4.04
C TYR A 344 19.21 -9.38 -3.81
N HIS A 345 18.69 -10.33 -3.02
CA HIS A 345 19.36 -11.59 -2.69
C HIS A 345 20.80 -11.39 -2.15
N TYR A 346 21.80 -11.87 -2.90
CA TYR A 346 23.22 -11.76 -2.54
C TYR A 346 23.75 -10.31 -2.53
N GLY A 347 22.97 -9.36 -3.01
CA GLY A 347 23.26 -7.92 -3.03
C GLY A 347 22.38 -7.09 -2.11
N SER A 348 21.54 -7.70 -1.26
CA SER A 348 20.57 -6.96 -0.42
C SER A 348 21.23 -6.00 0.57
N SER A 349 22.37 -6.39 1.14
CA SER A 349 23.10 -5.56 2.09
C SER A 349 23.92 -4.46 1.41
N PRO A 350 24.05 -3.27 2.00
CA PRO A 350 24.92 -2.21 1.50
C PRO A 350 26.38 -2.68 1.34
N PRO A 351 27.04 -2.37 0.19
CA PRO A 351 28.44 -2.73 -0.02
C PRO A 351 29.38 -1.80 0.75
N GLU A 352 30.58 -2.29 1.10
CA GLU A 352 31.67 -1.44 1.53
C GLU A 352 32.42 -0.84 0.33
N ASN A 353 33.02 0.33 0.50
CA ASN A 353 33.91 0.97 -0.49
C ASN A 353 33.30 1.21 -1.88
N ILE A 354 31.99 1.38 -1.95
CA ILE A 354 31.28 1.82 -3.15
C ILE A 354 30.50 3.09 -2.79
N GLU A 355 30.79 4.17 -3.49
CA GLU A 355 30.01 5.42 -3.50
C GLU A 355 29.18 5.41 -4.79
N PHE A 356 27.90 5.73 -4.71
CA PHE A 356 27.03 5.80 -5.87
C PHE A 356 27.03 7.21 -6.46
N GLU A 357 26.96 7.30 -7.78
CA GLU A 357 26.78 8.59 -8.47
C GLU A 357 25.34 9.10 -8.24
N ASP A 358 25.13 10.43 -8.23
CA ASP A 358 23.84 11.10 -7.93
C ASP A 358 22.68 10.72 -8.90
N ASN A 359 23.00 10.05 -9.99
CA ASN A 359 22.02 9.58 -10.96
C ASN A 359 21.79 8.05 -10.91
N VAL A 360 22.10 7.43 -9.75
CA VAL A 360 21.89 6.00 -9.51
C VAL A 360 20.86 5.79 -8.40
N MET A 361 19.77 5.09 -8.70
CA MET A 361 18.76 4.65 -7.75
C MET A 361 18.99 3.18 -7.35
N ILE A 362 18.93 2.92 -6.06
CA ILE A 362 18.93 1.57 -5.52
C ILE A 362 17.50 1.10 -5.30
N LYS A 363 17.09 0.04 -6.00
CA LYS A 363 15.84 -0.67 -5.75
C LYS A 363 16.10 -1.77 -4.71
N TRP A 364 15.88 -1.45 -3.44
CA TRP A 364 16.06 -2.40 -2.36
C TRP A 364 14.83 -3.29 -2.23
N CYS A 365 15.02 -4.59 -2.37
CA CYS A 365 13.98 -5.58 -2.15
C CYS A 365 14.04 -6.06 -0.70
N ILE A 366 12.94 -5.92 0.04
CA ILE A 366 12.87 -6.41 1.43
C ILE A 366 12.83 -7.94 1.42
N MET A 367 13.94 -8.54 1.04
CA MET A 367 14.09 -9.98 0.92
C MET A 367 15.53 -10.38 1.21
N SER A 368 15.72 -11.25 2.20
CA SER A 368 17.05 -11.75 2.54
C SER A 368 17.66 -12.56 1.40
N SER A 369 18.95 -12.86 1.50
CA SER A 369 19.69 -13.69 0.54
C SER A 369 19.10 -15.08 0.28
N TYR A 370 18.12 -15.50 1.09
CA TYR A 370 17.42 -16.78 0.94
C TYR A 370 15.95 -16.62 0.48
N GLY A 371 15.56 -15.43 0.02
CA GLY A 371 14.18 -15.20 -0.41
C GLY A 371 13.17 -15.15 0.74
N THR A 372 13.63 -14.75 1.93
CA THR A 372 12.78 -14.68 3.13
C THR A 372 12.79 -13.28 3.71
N ASN A 373 11.66 -12.86 4.25
CA ASN A 373 11.55 -11.73 5.16
C ASN A 373 10.61 -12.10 6.30
N ASP A 374 10.71 -11.35 7.39
CA ASP A 374 9.91 -11.60 8.58
C ASP A 374 8.93 -10.43 8.77
N TYR A 375 7.66 -10.73 8.57
CA TYR A 375 6.54 -9.80 8.75
C TYR A 375 5.74 -10.05 10.04
N SER A 376 6.28 -10.82 10.98
CA SER A 376 5.61 -11.04 12.27
C SER A 376 5.59 -9.79 13.17
N ALA A 377 6.46 -8.82 12.89
CA ALA A 377 6.52 -7.53 13.58
C ALA A 377 7.19 -6.48 12.67
N PRO A 378 7.04 -5.17 12.96
CA PRO A 378 7.81 -4.13 12.30
C PRO A 378 9.32 -4.40 12.37
N LEU A 379 10.07 -4.01 11.34
CA LEU A 379 11.53 -4.24 11.28
C LEU A 379 12.26 -3.63 12.49
N THR A 380 11.76 -2.53 13.05
CA THR A 380 12.29 -1.90 14.27
C THR A 380 12.22 -2.81 15.49
N ASP A 381 11.23 -3.67 15.54
CA ASP A 381 10.91 -4.54 16.69
C ASP A 381 11.19 -6.02 16.38
N GLY A 382 11.66 -6.32 15.18
CA GLY A 382 11.92 -7.67 14.71
C GLY A 382 12.94 -8.42 15.55
N ALA A 383 12.53 -9.58 16.08
CA ALA A 383 13.37 -10.40 16.96
C ALA A 383 14.30 -11.32 16.19
N THR A 384 13.94 -11.73 14.98
CA THR A 384 14.69 -12.69 14.18
C THR A 384 16.00 -12.11 13.63
N LYS A 385 16.90 -13.00 13.24
CA LYS A 385 18.14 -12.60 12.56
C LYS A 385 17.85 -11.91 11.22
N ILE A 386 16.81 -12.37 10.52
CA ILE A 386 16.39 -11.82 9.22
C ILE A 386 15.87 -10.39 9.39
N ALA A 387 14.93 -10.15 10.30
CA ALA A 387 14.39 -8.81 10.57
C ALA A 387 15.49 -7.83 11.00
N LYS A 388 16.43 -8.26 11.86
CA LYS A 388 17.58 -7.45 12.26
C LYS A 388 18.52 -7.12 11.09
N GLN A 389 18.73 -8.05 10.17
CA GLN A 389 19.52 -7.82 8.97
C GLN A 389 18.81 -6.81 8.07
N GLN A 390 17.53 -6.97 7.80
CA GLN A 390 16.74 -6.06 6.96
C GLN A 390 16.65 -4.66 7.57
N TYR A 391 16.52 -4.57 8.89
CA TYR A 391 16.61 -3.28 9.59
C TYR A 391 17.98 -2.63 9.38
N ALA A 392 19.07 -3.39 9.50
CA ALA A 392 20.42 -2.86 9.26
C ALA A 392 20.62 -2.43 7.79
N GLU A 393 20.02 -3.14 6.85
CA GLU A 393 20.07 -2.81 5.41
C GLU A 393 19.39 -1.46 5.14
N ILE A 394 18.16 -1.25 5.59
CA ILE A 394 17.47 0.04 5.37
C ILE A 394 18.13 1.19 6.14
N MET A 395 18.79 0.92 7.23
CA MET A 395 19.60 1.93 7.93
C MET A 395 20.88 2.29 7.18
N GLY A 396 21.46 1.36 6.43
CA GLY A 396 22.73 1.53 5.73
C GLY A 396 22.62 2.07 4.30
N TRP A 397 21.58 1.73 3.56
CA TRP A 397 21.43 2.19 2.17
C TRP A 397 21.35 3.71 2.03
N PRO A 398 20.60 4.47 2.88
CA PRO A 398 20.56 5.94 2.81
C PRO A 398 21.89 6.64 3.13
N GLU A 399 22.88 5.94 3.64
CA GLU A 399 24.23 6.49 3.83
C GLU A 399 25.07 6.45 2.53
N LEU A 400 24.59 5.73 1.50
CA LEU A 400 25.30 5.53 0.23
C LEU A 400 24.65 6.24 -0.96
N THR A 401 23.36 6.54 -0.91
CA THR A 401 22.60 7.23 -1.96
C THR A 401 21.35 7.87 -1.40
N ASP A 402 20.96 9.01 -1.98
CA ASP A 402 19.68 9.68 -1.69
C ASP A 402 18.51 9.08 -2.49
N HIS A 403 18.78 8.25 -3.50
CA HIS A 403 17.77 7.69 -4.39
C HIS A 403 17.50 6.22 -4.05
N ILE A 404 16.46 5.99 -3.25
CA ILE A 404 16.04 4.64 -2.84
C ILE A 404 14.59 4.40 -3.22
N PHE A 405 14.37 3.30 -3.92
CA PHE A 405 13.07 2.70 -4.19
C PHE A 405 12.98 1.36 -3.45
N VAL A 406 11.84 1.04 -2.87
CA VAL A 406 11.65 -0.19 -2.11
C VAL A 406 10.65 -1.11 -2.80
N TRP A 407 11.04 -2.37 -2.95
CA TRP A 407 10.15 -3.46 -3.33
C TRP A 407 9.77 -4.25 -2.06
N ASP A 408 8.56 -4.04 -1.64
CA ASP A 408 7.96 -4.64 -0.44
C ASP A 408 7.06 -5.83 -0.82
N TYR A 409 6.85 -6.76 0.11
CA TYR A 409 6.15 -8.03 -0.13
C TYR A 409 5.10 -8.25 0.96
N ILE A 410 3.81 -8.29 0.62
CA ILE A 410 2.71 -8.32 1.59
C ILE A 410 1.82 -9.57 1.50
N THR A 411 2.34 -10.67 0.93
CA THR A 411 1.64 -11.95 0.85
C THR A 411 2.62 -13.12 0.91
N ASN A 412 2.10 -14.34 1.02
CA ASN A 412 2.90 -15.55 0.82
C ASN A 412 2.77 -16.02 -0.63
N TYR A 413 3.88 -16.02 -1.38
CA TYR A 413 3.89 -16.30 -2.83
C TYR A 413 3.80 -17.78 -3.17
N PHE A 414 4.11 -18.67 -2.23
CA PHE A 414 3.87 -20.11 -2.40
C PHE A 414 2.43 -20.50 -2.10
N ASN A 415 1.70 -19.68 -1.32
CA ASN A 415 0.38 -20.00 -0.80
C ASN A 415 -0.49 -18.73 -0.71
N TYR A 416 -1.00 -18.24 -1.83
CA TYR A 416 -1.77 -16.98 -1.89
C TYR A 416 -2.99 -16.95 -0.96
N LEU A 417 -3.69 -18.08 -0.84
CA LEU A 417 -4.90 -18.18 -0.01
C LEU A 417 -4.60 -18.42 1.48
N LEU A 418 -3.34 -18.64 1.85
CA LEU A 418 -2.98 -18.78 3.25
C LEU A 418 -3.29 -17.47 4.00
N PRO A 419 -4.02 -17.49 5.15
CA PRO A 419 -4.10 -16.33 6.02
C PRO A 419 -2.69 -15.85 6.39
N PHE A 420 -2.31 -14.66 5.93
CA PHE A 420 -0.97 -14.10 6.09
C PHE A 420 -1.05 -12.77 6.86
N PRO A 421 -0.85 -12.80 8.20
CA PRO A 421 -1.08 -11.67 9.10
C PRO A 421 0.10 -10.67 9.11
N CYS A 422 0.38 -10.03 7.97
CA CYS A 422 1.43 -9.03 7.83
C CYS A 422 0.99 -7.59 8.17
N LEU A 423 -0.31 -7.36 8.34
CA LEU A 423 -0.89 -6.02 8.42
C LEU A 423 -0.39 -5.23 9.64
N ASP A 424 -0.09 -5.90 10.76
CA ASP A 424 0.43 -5.24 11.97
C ASP A 424 1.88 -4.74 11.80
N ALA A 425 2.66 -5.37 10.91
CA ALA A 425 4.03 -4.95 10.63
C ALA A 425 4.10 -3.77 9.64
N MET A 426 3.14 -3.69 8.72
CA MET A 426 3.17 -2.74 7.60
C MET A 426 3.27 -1.28 8.06
N PRO A 427 2.48 -0.75 9.01
CA PRO A 427 2.55 0.65 9.39
C PRO A 427 3.93 1.07 9.91
N GLY A 428 4.52 0.23 10.77
CA GLY A 428 5.86 0.47 11.31
C GLY A 428 6.93 0.46 10.22
N ASN A 429 6.82 -0.47 9.28
CA ASN A 429 7.75 -0.56 8.15
C ASN A 429 7.62 0.65 7.21
N ILE A 430 6.41 1.03 6.83
CA ILE A 430 6.18 2.18 5.94
C ILE A 430 6.63 3.50 6.60
N ARG A 431 6.37 3.71 7.90
CA ARG A 431 6.92 4.85 8.65
C ARG A 431 8.45 4.87 8.61
N LEU A 432 9.09 3.72 8.85
CA LEU A 432 10.55 3.61 8.77
C LEU A 432 11.08 3.99 7.39
N LEU A 433 10.47 3.51 6.32
CA LEU A 433 10.86 3.83 4.94
C LEU A 433 10.75 5.33 4.67
N ARG A 434 9.62 5.96 5.04
CA ARG A 434 9.45 7.42 4.94
C ARG A 434 10.54 8.17 5.70
N ASP A 435 10.78 7.81 6.94
CA ASP A 435 11.72 8.49 7.83
C ASP A 435 13.18 8.31 7.38
N ARG A 436 13.46 7.31 6.56
CA ARG A 436 14.74 7.07 5.91
C ARG A 436 14.87 7.70 4.51
N GLY A 437 13.90 8.49 4.08
CA GLY A 437 13.97 9.24 2.82
C GLY A 437 13.73 8.39 1.56
N VAL A 438 13.09 7.24 1.67
CA VAL A 438 12.71 6.43 0.50
C VAL A 438 11.79 7.24 -0.42
N GLU A 439 12.09 7.28 -1.71
CA GLU A 439 11.35 8.06 -2.71
C GLU A 439 10.10 7.32 -3.22
N GLY A 440 10.17 5.99 -3.31
CA GLY A 440 9.07 5.20 -3.82
C GLY A 440 8.98 3.81 -3.21
N VAL A 441 7.76 3.28 -3.16
CA VAL A 441 7.47 1.94 -2.64
C VAL A 441 6.51 1.22 -3.59
N PHE A 442 6.89 0.01 -3.94
CA PHE A 442 6.04 -0.97 -4.60
C PHE A 442 5.72 -2.09 -3.61
N SER A 443 4.48 -2.12 -3.11
CA SER A 443 4.00 -3.18 -2.21
C SER A 443 3.38 -4.30 -3.04
N LEU A 444 4.09 -5.42 -3.18
CA LEU A 444 3.63 -6.55 -3.99
C LEU A 444 2.73 -7.48 -3.17
N ASN A 445 1.47 -7.61 -3.61
CA ASN A 445 0.49 -8.58 -3.13
C ASN A 445 0.38 -9.77 -4.12
N ALA A 446 -0.69 -10.53 -4.04
CA ALA A 446 -1.01 -11.58 -5.02
C ALA A 446 -1.44 -10.95 -6.35
N PHE A 447 -0.56 -10.96 -7.36
CA PHE A 447 -0.74 -10.19 -8.60
C PHE A 447 -1.32 -10.98 -9.77
N ASN A 448 -1.18 -12.30 -9.80
CA ASN A 448 -1.69 -13.13 -10.90
C ASN A 448 -2.94 -13.93 -10.53
N ASN A 449 -3.41 -13.80 -9.31
CA ASN A 449 -4.67 -14.30 -8.78
C ASN A 449 -5.01 -13.57 -7.47
N ARG A 450 -6.16 -13.85 -6.87
CA ARG A 450 -6.54 -13.31 -5.57
C ARG A 450 -5.84 -14.03 -4.43
N GLY A 451 -5.59 -13.30 -3.33
CA GLY A 451 -4.97 -13.81 -2.12
C GLY A 451 -5.83 -13.62 -0.86
N SER A 452 -5.37 -14.15 0.26
CA SER A 452 -6.02 -13.96 1.56
C SER A 452 -6.03 -12.48 1.97
N TRP A 453 -7.18 -11.97 2.40
CA TRP A 453 -7.40 -10.58 2.79
C TRP A 453 -7.02 -9.55 1.71
N ASP A 454 -7.08 -9.93 0.44
CA ASP A 454 -6.58 -9.14 -0.68
C ASP A 454 -7.17 -7.72 -0.72
N ARG A 455 -8.49 -7.58 -0.54
CA ARG A 455 -9.17 -6.27 -0.56
C ARG A 455 -8.72 -5.35 0.57
N LEU A 456 -8.60 -5.90 1.77
CA LEU A 456 -8.10 -5.16 2.92
C LEU A 456 -6.63 -4.78 2.73
N LYS A 457 -5.77 -5.71 2.29
CA LYS A 457 -4.35 -5.46 2.04
C LYS A 457 -4.11 -4.36 1.03
N VAL A 458 -4.79 -4.40 -0.11
CA VAL A 458 -4.67 -3.38 -1.16
C VAL A 458 -5.07 -2.00 -0.64
N ASN A 459 -6.25 -1.92 0.00
CA ASN A 459 -6.73 -0.66 0.56
C ASN A 459 -5.80 -0.14 1.64
N PHE A 460 -5.40 -0.98 2.58
CA PHE A 460 -4.55 -0.58 3.69
C PHE A 460 -3.15 -0.15 3.23
N ALA A 461 -2.51 -0.93 2.35
CA ALA A 461 -1.21 -0.57 1.77
C ALA A 461 -1.28 0.79 1.04
N SER A 462 -2.28 0.98 0.19
CA SER A 462 -2.45 2.23 -0.56
C SER A 462 -2.58 3.45 0.34
N HIS A 463 -3.39 3.35 1.40
CA HIS A 463 -3.59 4.45 2.34
C HIS A 463 -2.36 4.69 3.22
N LEU A 464 -1.62 3.64 3.61
CA LEU A 464 -0.34 3.79 4.31
C LEU A 464 0.72 4.46 3.43
N LEU A 465 0.78 4.13 2.14
CA LEU A 465 1.69 4.79 1.21
C LEU A 465 1.37 6.27 0.98
N TRP A 466 0.09 6.65 1.17
CA TRP A 466 -0.32 8.05 1.19
C TRP A 466 0.01 8.71 2.53
N ASN A 467 -0.49 8.14 3.62
CA ASN A 467 -0.33 8.64 4.99
C ASN A 467 0.08 7.51 5.95
N PRO A 468 1.38 7.34 6.24
CA PRO A 468 1.87 6.31 7.17
C PRO A 468 1.41 6.49 8.62
N ASP A 469 0.90 7.68 8.98
CA ASP A 469 0.49 8.02 10.33
C ASP A 469 -1.04 7.87 10.54
N LEU A 470 -1.75 7.24 9.59
CA LEU A 470 -3.16 6.91 9.76
C LEU A 470 -3.38 6.01 11.00
N ASN A 471 -4.57 6.08 11.58
CA ASN A 471 -4.94 5.18 12.68
C ASN A 471 -5.28 3.78 12.13
N GLU A 472 -4.39 2.85 12.34
CA GLU A 472 -4.43 1.48 11.80
C GLU A 472 -5.68 0.73 12.25
N THR A 473 -5.96 0.75 13.56
CA THR A 473 -7.11 0.05 14.14
C THR A 473 -8.42 0.62 13.61
N GLU A 474 -8.51 1.94 13.54
CA GLU A 474 -9.69 2.62 13.00
C GLU A 474 -9.90 2.26 11.54
N PHE A 475 -8.85 2.33 10.72
CA PHE A 475 -8.92 1.99 9.29
C PHE A 475 -9.40 0.56 9.06
N ILE A 476 -8.75 -0.42 9.71
CA ILE A 476 -9.05 -1.84 9.54
C ILE A 476 -10.47 -2.16 10.02
N ASN A 477 -10.86 -1.68 11.20
CA ASN A 477 -12.19 -1.94 11.73
C ASN A 477 -13.28 -1.31 10.88
N ARG A 478 -13.07 -0.08 10.39
CA ARG A 478 -13.97 0.61 9.47
C ARG A 478 -14.12 -0.18 8.17
N PHE A 479 -13.01 -0.57 7.55
CA PHE A 479 -13.03 -1.33 6.31
C PHE A 479 -13.80 -2.65 6.49
N LEU A 480 -13.47 -3.43 7.51
CA LEU A 480 -14.13 -4.71 7.78
C LEU A 480 -15.62 -4.54 8.11
N THR A 481 -16.01 -3.47 8.84
CA THR A 481 -17.42 -3.19 9.14
C THR A 481 -18.21 -2.92 7.87
N VAL A 482 -17.67 -2.14 6.96
CA VAL A 482 -18.32 -1.84 5.68
C VAL A 482 -18.30 -3.04 4.74
N TYR A 483 -17.21 -3.78 4.72
CA TYR A 483 -17.03 -4.90 3.80
C TYR A 483 -17.93 -6.09 4.15
N PHE A 484 -18.11 -6.41 5.44
CA PHE A 484 -18.91 -7.56 5.90
C PHE A 484 -20.29 -7.19 6.45
N GLY A 485 -20.60 -5.89 6.57
CA GLY A 485 -21.81 -5.40 7.20
C GLY A 485 -21.72 -5.37 8.74
N LYS A 486 -22.42 -4.42 9.36
CA LYS A 486 -22.32 -4.12 10.80
C LYS A 486 -22.62 -5.32 11.72
N ASP A 487 -23.50 -6.22 11.31
CA ASP A 487 -23.93 -7.35 12.14
C ASP A 487 -22.95 -8.53 12.05
N ALA A 488 -22.30 -8.77 10.90
CA ALA A 488 -21.30 -9.82 10.71
C ALA A 488 -19.87 -9.38 11.09
N ALA A 489 -19.54 -8.10 10.90
CA ALA A 489 -18.21 -7.55 11.11
C ALA A 489 -17.61 -7.83 12.50
N PRO A 490 -18.36 -7.82 13.64
CA PRO A 490 -17.81 -8.14 14.97
C PRO A 490 -17.06 -9.45 15.01
N TYR A 491 -17.61 -10.46 14.38
CA TYR A 491 -17.03 -11.80 14.36
C TYR A 491 -15.78 -11.86 13.48
N ILE A 492 -15.80 -11.16 12.35
CA ILE A 492 -14.67 -11.10 11.43
C ILE A 492 -13.52 -10.28 12.01
N ILE A 493 -13.80 -9.14 12.67
CA ILE A 493 -12.79 -8.34 13.38
C ILE A 493 -12.12 -9.17 14.49
N ARG A 494 -12.92 -9.96 15.25
CA ARG A 494 -12.37 -10.88 16.26
C ARG A 494 -11.51 -11.98 15.63
N MET A 495 -11.93 -12.55 14.51
CA MET A 495 -11.15 -13.55 13.77
C MET A 495 -9.83 -12.94 13.28
N TYR A 496 -9.88 -11.77 12.64
CA TYR A 496 -8.72 -11.02 12.19
C TYR A 496 -7.72 -10.81 13.34
N ARG A 497 -8.16 -10.22 14.46
CA ARG A 497 -7.30 -9.97 15.62
C ARG A 497 -6.70 -11.25 16.19
N LYS A 498 -7.50 -12.32 16.32
CA LYS A 498 -6.98 -13.60 16.80
C LYS A 498 -5.92 -14.21 15.90
N ILE A 499 -6.05 -14.06 14.58
CA ILE A 499 -5.01 -14.49 13.63
C ILE A 499 -3.70 -13.73 13.90
N HIS A 500 -3.76 -12.40 14.06
CA HIS A 500 -2.59 -11.57 14.33
C HIS A 500 -2.01 -11.81 15.73
N ASP A 501 -2.84 -11.76 16.78
CA ASP A 501 -2.42 -11.93 18.18
C ASP A 501 -1.79 -13.30 18.45
N ASN A 502 -2.19 -14.35 17.71
CA ASN A 502 -1.68 -15.69 17.85
C ASN A 502 -0.46 -15.98 16.98
N THR A 503 -0.01 -15.03 16.18
CA THR A 503 1.18 -15.18 15.35
C THR A 503 2.43 -15.00 16.21
N CYS A 504 3.16 -16.08 16.44
CA CYS A 504 4.36 -16.10 17.27
C CYS A 504 5.63 -16.49 16.49
N ALA A 505 5.45 -17.09 15.32
CA ALA A 505 6.54 -17.52 14.44
C ALA A 505 6.79 -16.50 13.33
N PRO A 506 7.99 -16.47 12.73
CA PRO A 506 8.28 -15.67 11.56
C PRO A 506 7.31 -15.92 10.41
N LEU A 507 6.87 -14.86 9.75
CA LEU A 507 6.05 -14.91 8.54
C LEU A 507 6.94 -14.73 7.32
N TRP A 508 7.16 -15.80 6.57
CA TRP A 508 8.02 -15.78 5.41
C TRP A 508 7.22 -15.73 4.10
N VAL A 509 7.64 -14.89 3.18
CA VAL A 509 6.90 -14.65 1.92
C VAL A 509 7.06 -15.78 0.91
N TYR A 510 8.13 -16.59 0.98
CA TYR A 510 8.40 -17.71 0.09
C TYR A 510 8.58 -19.05 0.83
N ASP A 511 8.08 -19.16 2.03
CA ASP A 511 8.14 -20.41 2.77
C ASP A 511 6.79 -20.74 3.41
N PHE A 512 6.49 -22.02 3.51
CA PHE A 512 5.39 -22.54 4.28
C PHE A 512 5.96 -23.36 5.43
N SER A 513 6.30 -22.68 6.50
CA SER A 513 6.81 -23.35 7.69
C SER A 513 5.73 -24.15 8.39
N PHE A 514 6.01 -25.42 8.73
CA PHE A 514 5.13 -26.24 9.57
C PHE A 514 4.90 -25.63 10.99
N TYR A 515 5.62 -24.56 11.36
CA TYR A 515 5.35 -23.80 12.59
C TYR A 515 3.91 -23.30 12.66
N HIS A 516 3.26 -23.06 11.54
CA HIS A 516 1.85 -22.66 11.50
C HIS A 516 0.92 -23.69 12.13
N LYS A 517 1.30 -24.97 12.18
CA LYS A 517 0.55 -26.02 12.89
C LYS A 517 0.46 -25.83 14.40
N ILE A 518 1.41 -25.14 15.00
CA ILE A 518 1.47 -24.90 16.45
C ILE A 518 1.31 -23.43 16.81
N ASP A 519 1.06 -22.60 15.84
CA ASP A 519 0.93 -21.15 15.93
C ASP A 519 -0.51 -20.73 15.56
N TYR A 520 -0.68 -19.60 14.91
CA TYR A 520 -1.98 -19.03 14.55
C TYR A 520 -2.86 -19.92 13.65
N LEU A 521 -2.30 -20.89 12.95
CA LEU A 521 -3.05 -21.88 12.17
C LEU A 521 -3.09 -23.26 12.82
N SER A 522 -2.87 -23.39 14.13
CA SER A 522 -3.09 -24.66 14.82
C SER A 522 -4.54 -25.13 14.68
N GLU A 523 -4.77 -26.46 14.71
CA GLU A 523 -6.11 -27.04 14.57
C GLU A 523 -7.11 -26.43 15.55
N MET A 524 -6.69 -26.19 16.80
CA MET A 524 -7.51 -25.53 17.83
C MET A 524 -7.89 -24.09 17.44
N GLN A 525 -6.98 -23.33 16.83
CA GLN A 525 -7.26 -21.97 16.38
C GLN A 525 -8.17 -21.98 15.15
N MET A 526 -7.97 -22.93 14.24
CA MET A 526 -8.84 -23.10 13.06
C MET A 526 -10.29 -23.36 13.46
N ASP A 527 -10.54 -24.19 14.49
CA ASP A 527 -11.89 -24.41 15.04
C ASP A 527 -12.52 -23.10 15.54
N VAL A 528 -11.74 -22.25 16.21
CA VAL A 528 -12.19 -20.93 16.67
C VAL A 528 -12.54 -20.03 15.48
N TYR A 529 -11.71 -20.01 14.44
CA TYR A 529 -11.95 -19.19 13.24
C TYR A 529 -13.20 -19.64 12.48
N TYR A 530 -13.41 -20.95 12.31
CA TYR A 530 -14.64 -21.48 11.73
C TYR A 530 -15.87 -21.09 12.55
N GLY A 531 -15.81 -21.21 13.87
CA GLY A 531 -16.92 -20.81 14.75
C GLY A 531 -17.26 -19.32 14.67
N LEU A 532 -16.25 -18.46 14.54
CA LEU A 532 -16.46 -17.02 14.32
C LEU A 532 -17.03 -16.73 12.95
N LEU A 533 -16.54 -17.41 11.91
CA LEU A 533 -17.06 -17.25 10.56
C LEU A 533 -18.50 -17.73 10.44
N ASP A 534 -18.85 -18.87 11.04
CA ASP A 534 -20.23 -19.38 11.06
C ASP A 534 -21.17 -18.40 11.78
N SER A 535 -20.71 -17.81 12.90
CA SER A 535 -21.46 -16.75 13.60
C SER A 535 -21.66 -15.50 12.73
N ALA A 536 -20.67 -15.13 11.92
CA ALA A 536 -20.79 -14.02 10.97
C ALA A 536 -21.81 -14.33 9.87
N VAL A 537 -21.82 -15.58 9.36
CA VAL A 537 -22.81 -16.05 8.37
C VAL A 537 -24.23 -15.99 8.92
N GLU A 538 -24.45 -16.39 10.18
CA GLU A 538 -25.76 -16.27 10.83
C GLU A 538 -26.16 -14.80 11.01
N ALA A 539 -25.25 -13.96 11.44
CA ALA A 539 -25.50 -12.56 11.75
C ALA A 539 -25.80 -11.69 10.52
N CYS A 540 -25.27 -12.02 9.35
CA CYS A 540 -25.49 -11.23 8.12
C CYS A 540 -26.93 -11.27 7.58
N GLY A 541 -27.84 -12.05 8.21
CA GLY A 541 -29.26 -12.07 7.90
C GLY A 541 -29.63 -12.51 6.49
N GLY A 542 -28.75 -13.22 5.80
CA GLY A 542 -28.98 -13.72 4.44
C GLY A 542 -28.67 -12.72 3.33
N ASP A 543 -28.00 -11.61 3.62
CA ASP A 543 -27.52 -10.68 2.59
C ASP A 543 -26.46 -11.36 1.71
N GLU A 544 -26.77 -11.54 0.43
CA GLU A 544 -25.94 -12.30 -0.49
C GLU A 544 -24.61 -11.63 -0.78
N THR A 545 -24.53 -10.31 -0.67
CA THR A 545 -23.27 -9.55 -0.83
C THR A 545 -22.29 -9.92 0.27
N TYR A 546 -22.75 -9.91 1.51
CA TYR A 546 -21.92 -10.28 2.66
C TYR A 546 -21.64 -11.78 2.70
N LEU A 547 -22.63 -12.61 2.39
CA LEU A 547 -22.47 -14.07 2.30
C LEU A 547 -21.38 -14.45 1.28
N LYS A 548 -21.34 -13.80 0.11
CA LYS A 548 -20.30 -14.02 -0.89
C LYS A 548 -18.91 -13.72 -0.36
N ARG A 549 -18.76 -12.62 0.37
CA ARG A 549 -17.48 -12.21 0.99
C ARG A 549 -17.06 -13.18 2.11
N LEU A 550 -17.99 -13.62 2.93
CA LEU A 550 -17.75 -14.63 3.98
C LEU A 550 -17.35 -16.00 3.39
N ARG A 551 -17.95 -16.41 2.27
CA ARG A 551 -17.54 -17.63 1.53
C ARG A 551 -16.11 -17.53 1.02
N TYR A 552 -15.64 -16.33 0.65
CA TYR A 552 -14.25 -16.14 0.26
C TYR A 552 -13.29 -16.38 1.42
N GLU A 553 -13.57 -15.82 2.60
CA GLU A 553 -12.76 -16.07 3.80
C GLU A 553 -12.81 -17.55 4.22
N ARG A 554 -13.97 -18.21 4.08
CA ARG A 554 -14.08 -19.65 4.32
C ARG A 554 -13.18 -20.46 3.37
N MET A 555 -13.10 -20.07 2.10
CA MET A 555 -12.20 -20.69 1.13
C MET A 555 -10.72 -20.58 1.58
N CYS A 556 -10.31 -19.45 2.12
CA CYS A 556 -8.95 -19.25 2.65
C CYS A 556 -8.67 -20.14 3.87
N LEU A 557 -9.64 -20.31 4.78
CA LEU A 557 -9.50 -21.22 5.91
C LEU A 557 -9.47 -22.69 5.46
N LEU A 558 -10.32 -23.08 4.50
CA LEU A 558 -10.30 -24.44 3.93
C LEU A 558 -8.95 -24.76 3.28
N TYR A 559 -8.38 -23.81 2.53
CA TYR A 559 -7.03 -23.96 1.98
C TYR A 559 -6.02 -24.32 3.06
N ALA A 560 -5.97 -23.56 4.16
CA ALA A 560 -5.05 -23.79 5.26
C ALA A 560 -5.29 -25.15 5.94
N SER A 561 -6.55 -25.53 6.21
CA SER A 561 -6.90 -26.79 6.84
C SER A 561 -6.51 -28.01 5.98
N ILE A 562 -6.74 -27.95 4.68
CA ILE A 562 -6.38 -29.01 3.74
C ILE A 562 -4.86 -29.16 3.63
N ASP A 563 -4.14 -28.04 3.48
CA ASP A 563 -2.68 -28.05 3.33
C ASP A 563 -1.98 -28.55 4.60
N LEU A 564 -2.49 -28.19 5.77
CA LEU A 564 -1.99 -28.64 7.05
C LEU A 564 -2.46 -30.06 7.44
N GLY A 565 -3.42 -30.62 6.70
CA GLY A 565 -3.92 -31.98 6.89
C GLY A 565 -4.75 -32.16 8.16
N TYR A 566 -5.63 -31.19 8.47
CA TYR A 566 -6.51 -31.25 9.64
C TYR A 566 -7.79 -32.05 9.36
N GLY A 567 -8.18 -32.88 10.33
CA GLY A 567 -9.34 -33.74 10.24
C GLY A 567 -9.04 -35.15 9.73
N THR A 568 -10.09 -35.99 9.66
CA THR A 568 -10.06 -37.36 9.12
C THR A 568 -9.98 -37.34 7.59
N GLU A 569 -9.69 -38.48 6.98
CA GLU A 569 -9.70 -38.62 5.51
C GLU A 569 -11.05 -38.23 4.87
N GLU A 570 -12.18 -38.55 5.54
CA GLU A 570 -13.52 -38.21 5.09
C GLU A 570 -13.78 -36.70 5.18
N GLU A 571 -13.38 -36.06 6.27
CA GLU A 571 -13.48 -34.61 6.47
C GLU A 571 -12.61 -33.86 5.45
N LEU A 572 -11.37 -34.29 5.24
CA LEU A 572 -10.47 -33.71 4.23
C LEU A 572 -11.06 -33.84 2.81
N ALA A 573 -11.67 -34.99 2.47
CA ALA A 573 -12.33 -35.16 1.17
C ALA A 573 -13.51 -34.17 1.01
N SER A 574 -14.32 -33.98 2.04
CA SER A 574 -15.41 -33.01 2.06
C SER A 574 -14.91 -31.56 1.94
N MET A 575 -13.83 -31.22 2.67
CA MET A 575 -13.19 -29.89 2.58
C MET A 575 -12.66 -29.61 1.17
N LYS A 576 -12.02 -30.58 0.52
CA LYS A 576 -11.51 -30.46 -0.85
C LYS A 576 -12.64 -30.24 -1.87
N GLU A 577 -13.78 -30.92 -1.72
CA GLU A 577 -14.95 -30.71 -2.57
C GLU A 577 -15.51 -29.30 -2.40
N GLU A 578 -15.71 -28.84 -1.16
CA GLU A 578 -16.18 -27.50 -0.85
C GLU A 578 -15.19 -26.44 -1.38
N PHE A 579 -13.90 -26.60 -1.13
CA PHE A 579 -12.83 -25.70 -1.60
C PHE A 579 -12.83 -25.59 -3.12
N SER A 580 -12.90 -26.71 -3.84
CA SER A 580 -12.94 -26.73 -5.31
C SER A 580 -14.16 -25.98 -5.86
N ARG A 581 -15.32 -26.13 -5.23
CA ARG A 581 -16.54 -25.40 -5.59
C ARG A 581 -16.39 -23.89 -5.36
N LEU A 582 -15.83 -23.49 -4.22
CA LEU A 582 -15.59 -22.07 -3.92
C LEU A 582 -14.53 -21.47 -4.86
N CYS A 583 -13.46 -22.20 -5.16
CA CYS A 583 -12.49 -21.75 -6.16
C CYS A 583 -13.14 -21.49 -7.54
N ALA A 584 -14.07 -22.34 -7.95
CA ALA A 584 -14.82 -22.12 -9.19
C ALA A 584 -15.73 -20.89 -9.10
N GLU A 585 -16.41 -20.66 -7.96
CA GLU A 585 -17.24 -19.47 -7.72
C GLU A 585 -16.42 -18.17 -7.85
N PHE A 586 -15.20 -18.15 -7.33
CA PHE A 586 -14.32 -16.97 -7.33
C PHE A 586 -13.31 -16.95 -8.48
N SER A 587 -13.40 -17.85 -9.44
CA SER A 587 -12.47 -17.96 -10.57
C SER A 587 -11.00 -18.14 -10.16
N ILE A 588 -10.77 -18.77 -9.02
CA ILE A 588 -9.42 -19.10 -8.55
C ILE A 588 -8.93 -20.34 -9.28
N THR A 589 -7.81 -20.22 -9.97
CA THR A 589 -7.21 -21.33 -10.74
C THR A 589 -5.80 -21.68 -10.29
N LYS A 590 -5.06 -20.68 -9.80
CA LYS A 590 -3.67 -20.77 -9.32
C LYS A 590 -3.62 -20.46 -7.84
N LEU A 591 -2.78 -21.17 -7.12
CA LEU A 591 -2.65 -21.03 -5.66
C LEU A 591 -1.30 -20.41 -5.25
N ASN A 592 -0.41 -20.20 -6.22
CA ASN A 592 0.92 -19.62 -6.01
C ASN A 592 1.35 -18.72 -7.19
N GLU A 593 2.41 -17.95 -6.98
CA GLU A 593 2.99 -17.03 -7.95
C GLU A 593 3.38 -17.71 -9.28
N LEU A 594 4.04 -18.85 -9.21
CA LEU A 594 4.53 -19.56 -10.38
C LEU A 594 3.42 -20.26 -11.17
N GLY A 595 2.20 -20.36 -10.62
CA GLY A 595 1.10 -21.11 -11.23
C GLY A 595 1.36 -22.61 -11.33
N THR A 596 2.34 -23.11 -10.58
CA THR A 596 2.72 -24.54 -10.52
C THR A 596 1.84 -25.35 -9.58
N ASN A 597 1.16 -24.69 -8.63
CA ASN A 597 0.16 -25.28 -7.76
C ASN A 597 -1.23 -24.83 -8.24
N THR A 598 -1.97 -25.75 -8.84
CA THR A 598 -3.33 -25.50 -9.33
C THR A 598 -4.36 -26.10 -8.38
N VAL A 599 -5.58 -25.56 -8.40
CA VAL A 599 -6.70 -26.10 -7.59
C VAL A 599 -6.93 -27.59 -7.87
N VAL A 600 -6.77 -28.03 -9.12
CA VAL A 600 -6.96 -29.44 -9.51
C VAL A 600 -5.90 -30.33 -8.89
N GLU A 601 -4.64 -29.89 -8.86
CA GLU A 601 -3.54 -30.66 -8.26
C GLU A 601 -3.65 -30.68 -6.74
N PHE A 602 -4.00 -29.57 -6.13
CA PHE A 602 -4.16 -29.41 -4.69
C PHE A 602 -5.30 -30.27 -4.12
N CYS A 603 -6.40 -30.44 -4.86
CA CYS A 603 -7.55 -31.23 -4.44
C CYS A 603 -7.41 -32.74 -4.72
N ARG A 604 -6.40 -33.19 -5.46
CA ARG A 604 -6.11 -34.62 -5.64
C ARG A 604 -5.56 -35.26 -4.37
#